data_feeb4e52150371d12b29d8316092249a
#
_entry.id   feeb4e52150371d12b29d8316092249a
#
_cell.length_a   1.000
_cell.length_b   1.000
_cell.length_c   1.000
_cell.angle_alpha   90.00
_cell.angle_beta   90.00
_cell.angle_gamma   90.00
#
_symmetry.space_group_name_H-M   'P 1'
#
loop_
_entity.id
_entity.type
_entity.pdbx_description
1 polymer ?
#
loop_
_entity_poly.entity_id
_entity_poly.type
_entity_poly.pdbx_seq_one_letter_code
_entity_poly.pdbx_strand_id
1 'polypeptide(L)'
;MTADLFWNIIEDYNRQTWIYQAALMGALVFGFILSLKKRAQWFLKITLGVANIFIGTVFFLYYGTEPIQHYFAAPLFLAIGALFILEGIRYSDDEFGPLSPLQWSLLALVTLYPLVSFLLGNTFPRMVVYIMPCPIVSFSIVLYSGYKRKNIVLLVLLTLWGLTGIKSFFFNALEDIILLMCGIYCARCVVSEIGKWKRAGIKES
;
A
#
# COMPACT_ATOMS: atom_id res chain seq x y z
N MET A 1 6.68 21.87 -2.62
CA MET A 1 7.82 20.91 -2.86
C MET A 1 8.20 20.97 -4.32
N THR A 2 9.49 21.19 -4.63
CA THR A 2 10.03 21.11 -6.01
C THR A 2 10.29 19.63 -6.37
N ALA A 3 10.35 19.32 -7.68
CA ALA A 3 10.65 17.96 -8.13
C ALA A 3 12.05 17.48 -7.64
N ASP A 4 13.04 18.37 -7.67
CA ASP A 4 14.39 18.02 -7.19
C ASP A 4 14.43 17.69 -5.70
N LEU A 5 13.73 18.46 -4.87
CA LEU A 5 13.63 18.17 -3.43
C LEU A 5 12.97 16.81 -3.18
N PHE A 6 11.91 16.49 -3.93
CA PHE A 6 11.25 15.18 -3.86
C PHE A 6 12.22 14.03 -4.17
N TRP A 7 12.97 14.14 -5.26
CA TRP A 7 13.93 13.11 -5.66
C TRP A 7 15.13 12.98 -4.72
N ASN A 8 15.58 14.08 -4.10
CA ASN A 8 16.64 14.05 -3.10
C ASN A 8 16.20 13.30 -1.83
N ILE A 9 14.96 13.51 -1.37
CA ILE A 9 14.39 12.76 -0.25
C ILE A 9 14.37 11.26 -0.56
N ILE A 10 13.95 10.88 -1.77
CA ILE A 10 13.94 9.48 -2.23
C ILE A 10 15.36 8.89 -2.22
N GLU A 11 16.33 9.64 -2.73
CA GLU A 11 17.73 9.20 -2.78
C GLU A 11 18.27 8.92 -1.38
N ASP A 12 18.12 9.84 -0.44
CA ASP A 12 18.61 9.70 0.93
C ASP A 12 17.91 8.57 1.67
N TYR A 13 16.58 8.48 1.52
CA TYR A 13 15.80 7.39 2.08
C TYR A 13 16.28 6.02 1.56
N ASN A 14 16.39 5.85 0.25
CA ASN A 14 16.81 4.58 -0.33
C ASN A 14 18.25 4.21 0.08
N ARG A 15 19.18 5.17 0.07
CA ARG A 15 20.58 4.95 0.43
C ARG A 15 20.74 4.47 1.87
N GLN A 16 19.97 5.02 2.79
CA GLN A 16 20.14 4.74 4.21
C GLN A 16 19.27 3.58 4.70
N THR A 17 18.18 3.22 3.99
CA THR A 17 17.21 2.24 4.49
C THR A 17 17.09 0.97 3.65
N TRP A 18 17.88 0.79 2.59
CA TRP A 18 17.73 -0.33 1.64
C TRP A 18 17.74 -1.72 2.31
N ILE A 19 18.53 -1.93 3.39
CA ILE A 19 18.58 -3.20 4.12
C ILE A 19 17.23 -3.48 4.79
N TYR A 20 16.64 -2.48 5.45
CA TYR A 20 15.32 -2.60 6.08
C TYR A 20 14.22 -2.80 5.05
N GLN A 21 14.33 -2.11 3.92
CA GLN A 21 13.39 -2.27 2.80
C GLN A 21 13.47 -3.69 2.23
N ALA A 22 14.66 -4.24 2.02
CA ALA A 22 14.86 -5.62 1.56
C ALA A 22 14.27 -6.64 2.53
N ALA A 23 14.49 -6.46 3.84
CA ALA A 23 13.94 -7.33 4.87
C ALA A 23 12.39 -7.28 4.90
N LEU A 24 11.81 -6.08 4.83
CA LEU A 24 10.35 -5.91 4.78
C LEU A 24 9.75 -6.51 3.50
N MET A 25 10.40 -6.31 2.35
CA MET A 25 9.95 -6.92 1.10
C MET A 25 10.02 -8.45 1.15
N GLY A 26 11.10 -9.01 1.70
CA GLY A 26 11.21 -10.46 1.94
C GLY A 26 10.09 -10.99 2.83
N ALA A 27 9.76 -10.28 3.92
CA ALA A 27 8.67 -10.63 4.80
C ALA A 27 7.29 -10.54 4.10
N LEU A 28 7.07 -9.53 3.24
CA LEU A 28 5.84 -9.39 2.43
C LEU A 28 5.68 -10.56 1.46
N VAL A 29 6.73 -10.91 0.72
CA VAL A 29 6.73 -12.05 -0.21
C VAL A 29 6.46 -13.35 0.56
N PHE A 30 7.13 -13.56 1.68
CA PHE A 30 6.93 -14.73 2.52
C PHE A 30 5.48 -14.81 3.05
N GLY A 31 4.94 -13.69 3.57
CA GLY A 31 3.55 -13.61 4.04
C GLY A 31 2.54 -13.87 2.92
N PHE A 32 2.81 -13.38 1.72
CA PHE A 32 1.97 -13.66 0.56
C PHE A 32 1.98 -15.15 0.18
N ILE A 33 3.16 -15.80 0.16
CA ILE A 33 3.29 -17.23 -0.09
C ILE A 33 2.54 -18.05 0.98
N LEU A 34 2.65 -17.66 2.26
CA LEU A 34 1.89 -18.32 3.34
C LEU A 34 0.38 -18.17 3.12
N SER A 35 -0.08 -17.00 2.70
CA SER A 35 -1.49 -16.74 2.44
C SER A 35 -2.03 -17.57 1.27
N LEU A 36 -1.26 -17.70 0.19
CA LEU A 36 -1.61 -18.59 -0.93
C LEU A 36 -1.67 -20.06 -0.53
N LYS A 37 -0.81 -20.48 0.40
CA LYS A 37 -0.81 -21.84 0.97
C LYS A 37 -1.83 -22.03 2.09
N LYS A 38 -2.67 -21.01 2.37
CA LYS A 38 -3.66 -21.01 3.47
C LYS A 38 -3.05 -21.28 4.85
N ARG A 39 -1.81 -20.83 5.07
CA ARG A 39 -1.08 -20.96 6.33
C ARG A 39 -0.78 -19.58 6.90
N ALA A 40 -1.00 -19.39 8.21
CA ALA A 40 -0.68 -18.16 8.92
C ALA A 40 -1.03 -16.89 8.12
N GLN A 41 -2.25 -16.83 7.58
CA GLN A 41 -2.70 -15.76 6.66
C GLN A 41 -2.69 -14.38 7.34
N TRP A 42 -2.80 -14.35 8.68
CA TRP A 42 -2.66 -13.15 9.50
C TRP A 42 -1.28 -12.48 9.34
N PHE A 43 -0.24 -13.26 9.04
CA PHE A 43 1.14 -12.75 8.94
C PHE A 43 1.29 -11.70 7.84
N LEU A 44 0.61 -11.88 6.69
CA LEU A 44 0.63 -10.90 5.61
C LEU A 44 0.02 -9.56 6.06
N LYS A 45 -1.10 -9.57 6.82
CA LYS A 45 -1.69 -8.35 7.38
C LYS A 45 -0.72 -7.64 8.33
N ILE A 46 -0.07 -8.38 9.24
CA ILE A 46 0.92 -7.82 10.16
C ILE A 46 2.08 -7.19 9.39
N THR A 47 2.60 -7.88 8.38
CA THR A 47 3.73 -7.36 7.59
C THR A 47 3.34 -6.11 6.79
N LEU A 48 2.13 -6.08 6.19
CA LEU A 48 1.60 -4.86 5.57
C LEU A 48 1.49 -3.73 6.60
N GLY A 49 1.05 -4.04 7.81
CA GLY A 49 0.95 -3.08 8.90
C GLY A 49 2.31 -2.50 9.28
N VAL A 50 3.30 -3.35 9.49
CA VAL A 50 4.68 -2.93 9.82
C VAL A 50 5.28 -2.09 8.70
N ALA A 51 5.09 -2.48 7.43
CA ALA A 51 5.58 -1.72 6.28
C ALA A 51 4.94 -0.32 6.20
N ASN A 52 3.62 -0.21 6.44
CA ASN A 52 2.97 1.10 6.47
C ASN A 52 3.43 1.97 7.66
N ILE A 53 3.63 1.40 8.86
CA ILE A 53 4.22 2.12 10.01
C ILE A 53 5.64 2.58 9.68
N PHE A 54 6.46 1.73 9.07
CA PHE A 54 7.81 2.09 8.65
C PHE A 54 7.79 3.30 7.68
N ILE A 55 6.89 3.31 6.70
CA ILE A 55 6.71 4.47 5.80
C ILE A 55 6.26 5.71 6.59
N GLY A 56 5.27 5.57 7.47
CA GLY A 56 4.78 6.69 8.29
C GLY A 56 5.89 7.32 9.14
N THR A 57 6.68 6.50 9.81
CA THR A 57 7.72 6.96 10.74
C THR A 57 9.00 7.38 10.00
N VAL A 58 9.51 6.54 9.09
CA VAL A 58 10.82 6.77 8.49
C VAL A 58 10.70 7.70 7.28
N PHE A 59 9.84 7.37 6.31
CA PHE A 59 9.75 8.18 5.09
C PHE A 59 9.13 9.57 5.37
N PHE A 60 8.00 9.63 6.12
CA PHE A 60 7.28 10.88 6.29
C PHE A 60 7.70 11.70 7.51
N LEU A 61 7.99 11.08 8.67
CA LEU A 61 8.40 11.85 9.86
C LEU A 61 9.89 12.15 9.88
N TYR A 62 10.76 11.21 9.45
CA TYR A 62 12.21 11.40 9.53
C TYR A 62 12.77 12.10 8.28
N TYR A 63 12.42 11.63 7.07
CA TYR A 63 12.91 12.23 5.81
C TYR A 63 11.97 13.31 5.25
N GLY A 64 10.72 13.38 5.70
CA GLY A 64 9.78 14.38 5.26
C GLY A 64 10.23 15.79 5.61
N THR A 65 10.05 16.73 4.67
CA THR A 65 10.44 18.14 4.83
C THR A 65 9.24 19.09 4.78
N GLU A 66 8.10 18.62 4.32
CA GLU A 66 6.91 19.44 4.13
C GLU A 66 5.87 19.20 5.23
N PRO A 67 5.16 20.24 5.70
CA PRO A 67 4.12 20.09 6.73
C PRO A 67 3.07 19.05 6.39
N ILE A 68 2.66 18.93 5.12
CA ILE A 68 1.66 17.94 4.69
C ILE A 68 2.14 16.49 4.89
N GLN A 69 3.45 16.25 4.81
CA GLN A 69 4.04 14.93 5.05
C GLN A 69 3.93 14.56 6.53
N HIS A 70 4.19 15.51 7.43
CA HIS A 70 4.16 15.29 8.88
C HIS A 70 2.74 15.25 9.43
N TYR A 71 1.86 16.17 9.01
CA TYR A 71 0.54 16.34 9.63
C TYR A 71 -0.57 15.56 8.94
N PHE A 72 -0.38 15.11 7.71
CA PHE A 72 -1.38 14.34 6.98
C PHE A 72 -0.87 12.95 6.59
N ALA A 73 0.24 12.86 5.85
CA ALA A 73 0.71 11.60 5.32
C ALA A 73 1.17 10.64 6.42
N ALA A 74 2.00 11.09 7.35
CA ALA A 74 2.49 10.26 8.44
C ALA A 74 1.35 9.70 9.33
N PRO A 75 0.40 10.49 9.86
CA PRO A 75 -0.74 9.98 10.61
C PRO A 75 -1.59 9.01 9.80
N LEU A 76 -1.80 9.25 8.50
CA LEU A 76 -2.55 8.36 7.63
C LEU A 76 -1.88 6.98 7.53
N PHE A 77 -0.57 6.93 7.29
CA PHE A 77 0.18 5.68 7.19
C PHE A 77 0.27 4.95 8.53
N LEU A 78 0.41 5.67 9.63
CA LEU A 78 0.37 5.09 10.97
C LEU A 78 -1.00 4.48 11.28
N ALA A 79 -2.09 5.15 10.90
CA ALA A 79 -3.45 4.63 11.06
C ALA A 79 -3.69 3.39 10.19
N ILE A 80 -3.27 3.41 8.92
CA ILE A 80 -3.33 2.25 8.02
C ILE A 80 -2.56 1.07 8.65
N GLY A 81 -1.33 1.32 9.08
CA GLY A 81 -0.48 0.29 9.67
C GLY A 81 -1.06 -0.30 10.96
N ALA A 82 -1.56 0.55 11.88
CA ALA A 82 -2.22 0.11 13.10
C ALA A 82 -3.46 -0.74 12.81
N LEU A 83 -4.30 -0.33 11.86
CA LEU A 83 -5.49 -1.08 11.46
C LEU A 83 -5.12 -2.44 10.87
N PHE A 84 -4.09 -2.54 10.04
CA PHE A 84 -3.60 -3.82 9.51
C PHE A 84 -3.15 -4.76 10.63
N ILE A 85 -2.40 -4.25 11.61
CA ILE A 85 -1.95 -5.04 12.77
C ILE A 85 -3.16 -5.52 13.58
N LEU A 86 -4.10 -4.62 13.89
CA LEU A 86 -5.32 -4.96 14.62
C LEU A 86 -6.14 -6.03 13.88
N GLU A 87 -6.29 -5.89 12.56
CA GLU A 87 -6.96 -6.89 11.71
C GLU A 87 -6.22 -8.24 11.71
N GLY A 88 -4.90 -8.24 11.67
CA GLY A 88 -4.08 -9.46 11.73
C GLY A 88 -4.21 -10.19 13.07
N ILE A 89 -4.28 -9.45 14.18
CA ILE A 89 -4.41 -10.03 15.54
C ILE A 89 -5.85 -10.47 15.79
N ARG A 90 -6.83 -9.59 15.53
CA ARG A 90 -8.24 -9.82 15.89
C ARG A 90 -8.91 -10.88 15.01
N TYR A 91 -8.51 -10.95 13.74
CA TYR A 91 -9.08 -11.86 12.74
C TYR A 91 -7.99 -12.74 12.13
N SER A 92 -7.26 -13.43 12.99
CA SER A 92 -6.18 -14.35 12.59
C SER A 92 -6.69 -15.55 11.77
N ASP A 93 -7.97 -15.86 11.88
CA ASP A 93 -8.72 -16.90 11.16
C ASP A 93 -9.28 -16.44 9.80
N ASP A 94 -9.10 -15.14 9.45
CA ASP A 94 -9.63 -14.62 8.20
C ASP A 94 -8.93 -15.24 6.99
N GLU A 95 -9.74 -15.70 6.04
CA GLU A 95 -9.25 -16.45 4.90
C GLU A 95 -8.87 -15.54 3.72
N PHE A 96 -7.69 -15.80 3.17
CA PHE A 96 -7.24 -15.26 1.90
C PHE A 96 -7.81 -16.11 0.77
N GLY A 97 -8.71 -15.54 -0.04
CA GLY A 97 -9.33 -16.20 -1.18
C GLY A 97 -8.44 -16.21 -2.43
N PRO A 98 -8.88 -16.92 -3.48
CA PRO A 98 -8.21 -16.85 -4.77
C PRO A 98 -8.32 -15.44 -5.34
N LEU A 99 -7.20 -14.92 -5.84
CA LEU A 99 -7.17 -13.63 -6.52
C LEU A 99 -7.85 -13.73 -7.88
N SER A 100 -8.69 -12.75 -8.20
CA SER A 100 -9.30 -12.58 -9.52
C SER A 100 -8.25 -12.22 -10.58
N PRO A 101 -8.54 -12.41 -11.88
CA PRO A 101 -7.62 -11.97 -12.95
C PRO A 101 -7.24 -10.50 -12.86
N LEU A 102 -8.18 -9.63 -12.47
CA LEU A 102 -7.91 -8.20 -12.28
C LEU A 102 -6.91 -7.95 -11.13
N GLN A 103 -7.05 -8.67 -10.00
CA GLN A 103 -6.11 -8.55 -8.88
C GLN A 103 -4.72 -9.05 -9.26
N TRP A 104 -4.62 -10.14 -10.04
CA TRP A 104 -3.35 -10.61 -10.58
C TRP A 104 -2.72 -9.60 -11.53
N SER A 105 -3.50 -8.97 -12.41
CA SER A 105 -3.01 -7.92 -13.31
C SER A 105 -2.51 -6.70 -12.53
N LEU A 106 -3.25 -6.26 -11.51
CA LEU A 106 -2.80 -5.15 -10.65
C LEU A 106 -1.55 -5.53 -9.87
N LEU A 107 -1.46 -6.76 -9.33
CA LEU A 107 -0.27 -7.22 -8.62
C LEU A 107 0.95 -7.26 -9.54
N ALA A 108 0.79 -7.73 -10.78
CA ALA A 108 1.84 -7.68 -11.79
C ALA A 108 2.30 -6.24 -12.07
N LEU A 109 1.36 -5.29 -12.24
CA LEU A 109 1.70 -3.88 -12.41
C LEU A 109 2.46 -3.31 -11.21
N VAL A 110 2.03 -3.63 -9.98
CA VAL A 110 2.71 -3.17 -8.76
C VAL A 110 4.12 -3.75 -8.66
N THR A 111 4.35 -4.99 -9.09
CA THR A 111 5.70 -5.56 -9.13
C THR A 111 6.60 -4.92 -10.19
N LEU A 112 6.03 -4.21 -11.16
CA LEU A 112 6.79 -3.49 -12.18
C LEU A 112 7.23 -2.07 -11.76
N TYR A 113 6.85 -1.57 -10.57
CA TYR A 113 7.20 -0.21 -10.15
C TYR A 113 8.68 0.16 -10.34
N PRO A 114 9.66 -0.61 -9.80
CA PRO A 114 11.06 -0.26 -9.98
C PRO A 114 11.50 -0.34 -11.45
N LEU A 115 10.95 -1.27 -12.22
CA LEU A 115 11.25 -1.38 -13.65
C LEU A 115 10.72 -0.16 -14.40
N VAL A 116 9.49 0.28 -14.12
CA VAL A 116 8.92 1.48 -14.74
C VAL A 116 9.73 2.71 -14.37
N SER A 117 10.11 2.88 -13.10
CA SER A 117 10.96 3.99 -12.66
C SER A 117 12.31 3.98 -13.37
N PHE A 118 12.92 2.79 -13.54
CA PHE A 118 14.17 2.62 -14.30
C PHE A 118 13.99 3.00 -15.78
N LEU A 119 12.92 2.57 -16.44
CA LEU A 119 12.64 2.90 -17.84
C LEU A 119 12.35 4.40 -18.05
N LEU A 120 11.90 5.10 -17.03
CA LEU A 120 11.73 6.56 -17.02
C LEU A 120 13.05 7.31 -16.80
N GLY A 121 14.18 6.59 -16.69
CA GLY A 121 15.52 7.17 -16.55
C GLY A 121 16.01 7.33 -15.11
N ASN A 122 15.25 6.86 -14.12
CA ASN A 122 15.68 6.89 -12.73
C ASN A 122 16.58 5.68 -12.42
N THR A 123 17.63 5.88 -11.63
CA THR A 123 18.55 4.81 -11.22
C THR A 123 18.72 4.83 -9.71
N PHE A 124 19.00 3.65 -9.13
CA PHE A 124 19.24 3.56 -7.68
C PHE A 124 20.44 4.43 -7.26
N PRO A 125 20.36 5.20 -6.16
CA PRO A 125 19.26 5.26 -5.18
C PRO A 125 18.12 6.22 -5.52
N ARG A 126 18.20 7.02 -6.58
CA ARG A 126 17.21 8.02 -7.00
C ARG A 126 16.12 7.40 -7.88
N MET A 127 15.41 6.39 -7.37
CA MET A 127 14.34 5.69 -8.09
C MET A 127 13.26 5.20 -7.14
N VAL A 128 12.07 4.91 -7.66
CA VAL A 128 10.98 4.33 -6.87
C VAL A 128 11.22 2.85 -6.68
N VAL A 129 11.21 2.39 -5.41
CA VAL A 129 11.37 0.99 -5.00
C VAL A 129 10.14 0.52 -4.21
N TYR A 130 10.08 -0.77 -3.87
CA TYR A 130 8.86 -1.39 -3.33
C TYR A 130 8.39 -0.86 -1.98
N ILE A 131 9.32 -0.55 -1.05
CA ILE A 131 8.98 -0.03 0.29
C ILE A 131 9.03 1.50 0.26
N MET A 132 8.11 2.06 -0.51
CA MET A 132 7.84 3.49 -0.62
C MET A 132 6.34 3.74 -0.56
N PRO A 133 5.88 4.98 -0.29
CA PRO A 133 4.46 5.26 -0.06
C PRO A 133 3.52 4.74 -1.14
N CYS A 134 3.82 4.99 -2.40
CA CYS A 134 2.95 4.63 -3.51
C CYS A 134 2.92 3.13 -3.79
N PRO A 135 4.07 2.41 -3.92
CA PRO A 135 4.09 0.97 -4.09
C PRO A 135 3.48 0.21 -2.91
N ILE A 136 3.81 0.60 -1.64
CA ILE A 136 3.31 -0.14 -0.48
C ILE A 136 1.79 -0.03 -0.32
N VAL A 137 1.19 1.13 -0.61
CA VAL A 137 -0.27 1.26 -0.63
C VAL A 137 -0.88 0.46 -1.77
N SER A 138 -0.25 0.44 -2.95
CA SER A 138 -0.70 -0.39 -4.06
C SER A 138 -0.69 -1.88 -3.71
N PHE A 139 0.40 -2.39 -3.10
CA PHE A 139 0.45 -3.75 -2.54
C PHE A 139 -0.63 -3.97 -1.49
N SER A 140 -0.79 -3.03 -0.55
CA SER A 140 -1.80 -3.10 0.51
C SER A 140 -3.20 -3.26 -0.07
N ILE A 141 -3.57 -2.46 -1.08
CA ILE A 141 -4.87 -2.53 -1.75
C ILE A 141 -5.09 -3.91 -2.39
N VAL A 142 -4.14 -4.34 -3.23
CA VAL A 142 -4.31 -5.57 -4.01
C VAL A 142 -4.35 -6.80 -3.09
N LEU A 143 -3.40 -6.90 -2.17
CA LEU A 143 -3.30 -8.06 -1.27
C LEU A 143 -4.44 -8.09 -0.25
N TYR A 144 -4.81 -6.93 0.34
CA TYR A 144 -5.92 -6.88 1.29
C TYR A 144 -7.26 -7.19 0.63
N SER A 145 -7.46 -6.81 -0.63
CA SER A 145 -8.68 -7.14 -1.37
C SER A 145 -8.91 -8.64 -1.54
N GLY A 146 -7.88 -9.47 -1.40
CA GLY A 146 -7.97 -10.93 -1.42
C GLY A 146 -8.59 -11.56 -0.17
N TYR A 147 -8.62 -10.86 0.97
CA TYR A 147 -9.23 -11.38 2.19
C TYR A 147 -10.76 -11.36 2.12
N LYS A 148 -11.41 -12.33 2.80
CA LYS A 148 -12.87 -12.41 2.84
C LYS A 148 -13.49 -11.28 3.67
N ARG A 149 -12.93 -11.01 4.86
CA ARG A 149 -13.35 -9.89 5.71
C ARG A 149 -12.61 -8.63 5.31
N LYS A 150 -13.33 -7.52 5.24
CA LYS A 150 -12.76 -6.22 4.88
C LYS A 150 -13.24 -5.13 5.82
N ASN A 151 -12.31 -4.42 6.40
CA ASN A 151 -12.59 -3.24 7.20
C ASN A 151 -12.80 -2.05 6.25
N ILE A 152 -14.00 -1.45 6.31
CA ILE A 152 -14.34 -0.33 5.43
C ILE A 152 -13.45 0.89 5.72
N VAL A 153 -13.11 1.15 7.00
CA VAL A 153 -12.25 2.28 7.36
C VAL A 153 -10.88 2.13 6.72
N LEU A 154 -10.29 0.93 6.82
CA LEU A 154 -9.00 0.63 6.20
C LEU A 154 -9.05 0.80 4.67
N LEU A 155 -10.11 0.30 4.01
CA LEU A 155 -10.30 0.48 2.57
C LEU A 155 -10.44 1.98 2.19
N VAL A 156 -11.15 2.78 2.99
CA VAL A 156 -11.28 4.23 2.76
C VAL A 156 -9.93 4.93 2.87
N LEU A 157 -9.14 4.64 3.92
CA LEU A 157 -7.81 5.23 4.08
C LEU A 157 -6.86 4.86 2.94
N LEU A 158 -6.87 3.59 2.51
CA LEU A 158 -6.12 3.13 1.34
C LEU A 158 -6.59 3.82 0.04
N THR A 159 -7.91 4.02 -0.11
CA THR A 159 -8.48 4.73 -1.27
C THR A 159 -8.03 6.19 -1.28
N LEU A 160 -8.07 6.87 -0.13
CA LEU A 160 -7.63 8.27 -0.01
C LEU A 160 -6.20 8.45 -0.52
N TRP A 161 -5.28 7.59 -0.08
CA TRP A 161 -3.91 7.65 -0.60
C TRP A 161 -3.82 7.20 -2.06
N GLY A 162 -4.51 6.11 -2.42
CA GLY A 162 -4.50 5.56 -3.77
C GLY A 162 -4.90 6.59 -4.84
N LEU A 163 -5.90 7.42 -4.56
CA LEU A 163 -6.34 8.47 -5.47
C LEU A 163 -5.36 9.63 -5.60
N THR A 164 -4.40 9.78 -4.66
CA THR A 164 -3.33 10.78 -4.81
C THR A 164 -2.40 10.50 -5.98
N GLY A 165 -2.43 9.28 -6.54
CA GLY A 165 -1.71 8.93 -7.76
C GLY A 165 -2.03 9.83 -8.96
N ILE A 166 -3.15 10.58 -8.94
CA ILE A 166 -3.44 11.62 -9.94
C ILE A 166 -2.37 12.71 -10.00
N LYS A 167 -1.60 12.91 -8.91
CA LYS A 167 -0.48 13.85 -8.86
C LYS A 167 0.70 13.44 -9.73
N SER A 168 0.76 12.20 -10.22
CA SER A 168 1.79 11.71 -11.14
C SER A 168 1.99 12.64 -12.34
N PHE A 169 0.89 13.19 -12.86
CA PHE A 169 0.91 14.13 -13.99
C PHE A 169 1.52 15.48 -13.64
N PHE A 170 1.54 15.89 -12.37
CA PHE A 170 2.07 17.19 -11.92
C PHE A 170 3.53 17.12 -11.46
N PHE A 171 3.97 15.96 -10.94
CA PHE A 171 5.33 15.77 -10.43
C PHE A 171 6.24 14.96 -11.35
N ASN A 172 5.77 14.64 -12.56
CA ASN A 172 6.48 13.80 -13.54
C ASN A 172 6.91 12.45 -12.96
N ALA A 173 6.09 11.91 -12.06
CA ALA A 173 6.26 10.58 -11.44
C ALA A 173 5.24 9.61 -12.07
N LEU A 174 5.41 9.33 -13.37
CA LEU A 174 4.43 8.58 -14.18
C LEU A 174 4.20 7.15 -13.69
N GLU A 175 5.15 6.57 -12.95
CA GLU A 175 4.98 5.29 -12.25
C GLU A 175 3.79 5.29 -11.28
N ASP A 176 3.40 6.45 -10.73
CA ASP A 176 2.28 6.56 -9.79
C ASP A 176 0.89 6.45 -10.46
N ILE A 177 0.83 6.33 -11.78
CA ILE A 177 -0.38 5.89 -12.48
C ILE A 177 -0.82 4.49 -11.98
N ILE A 178 0.13 3.63 -11.62
CA ILE A 178 -0.14 2.31 -11.02
C ILE A 178 -0.91 2.48 -9.70
N LEU A 179 -0.48 3.43 -8.85
CA LEU A 179 -1.19 3.76 -7.62
C LEU A 179 -2.62 4.23 -7.89
N LEU A 180 -2.81 5.10 -8.88
CA LEU A 180 -4.14 5.60 -9.25
C LEU A 180 -5.07 4.46 -9.68
N MET A 181 -4.57 3.52 -10.51
CA MET A 181 -5.35 2.35 -10.91
C MET A 181 -5.75 1.49 -9.70
N CYS A 182 -4.83 1.26 -8.77
CA CYS A 182 -5.13 0.56 -7.52
C CYS A 182 -6.12 1.33 -6.65
N GLY A 183 -6.02 2.67 -6.58
CA GLY A 183 -6.93 3.54 -5.85
C GLY A 183 -8.36 3.48 -6.38
N ILE A 184 -8.55 3.54 -7.70
CA ILE A 184 -9.85 3.38 -8.37
C ILE A 184 -10.44 1.99 -8.08
N TYR A 185 -9.61 0.95 -8.16
CA TYR A 185 -10.02 -0.40 -7.80
C TYR A 185 -10.45 -0.50 -6.33
N CYS A 186 -9.70 0.14 -5.40
CA CYS A 186 -10.05 0.16 -3.99
C CYS A 186 -11.37 0.89 -3.71
N ALA A 187 -11.62 2.03 -4.39
CA ALA A 187 -12.89 2.75 -4.31
C ALA A 187 -14.07 1.86 -4.71
N ARG A 188 -13.91 1.05 -5.76
CA ARG A 188 -14.91 0.05 -6.15
C ARG A 188 -15.13 -1.01 -5.05
N CYS A 189 -14.06 -1.44 -4.37
CA CYS A 189 -14.17 -2.36 -3.23
C CYS A 189 -14.97 -1.72 -2.08
N VAL A 190 -14.73 -0.45 -1.74
CA VAL A 190 -15.50 0.30 -0.73
C VAL A 190 -16.98 0.31 -1.07
N VAL A 191 -17.35 0.68 -2.29
CA VAL A 191 -18.75 0.71 -2.73
C VAL A 191 -19.41 -0.67 -2.62
N SER A 192 -18.69 -1.73 -3.00
CA SER A 192 -19.16 -3.11 -2.90
C SER A 192 -19.44 -3.52 -1.45
N GLU A 193 -18.52 -3.20 -0.50
CA GLU A 193 -18.69 -3.55 0.91
C GLU A 193 -19.85 -2.76 1.56
N ILE A 194 -20.01 -1.48 1.25
CA ILE A 194 -21.16 -0.67 1.70
C ILE A 194 -22.47 -1.29 1.18
N GLY A 195 -22.48 -1.74 -0.09
CA GLY A 195 -23.67 -2.39 -0.68
C GLY A 195 -24.05 -3.70 0.02
N LYS A 196 -23.06 -4.50 0.44
CA LYS A 196 -23.32 -5.72 1.24
C LYS A 196 -23.92 -5.39 2.61
N TRP A 197 -23.40 -4.37 3.26
CA TRP A 197 -23.88 -3.92 4.57
C TRP A 197 -25.35 -3.49 4.54
N LYS A 198 -25.72 -2.68 3.53
CA LYS A 198 -27.13 -2.27 3.35
C LYS A 198 -28.07 -3.44 3.11
N ARG A 199 -27.65 -4.46 2.35
CA ARG A 199 -28.46 -5.66 2.09
C ARG A 199 -28.63 -6.56 3.32
N ALA A 200 -27.62 -6.61 4.19
CA ALA A 200 -27.71 -7.36 5.44
C ALA A 200 -28.71 -6.71 6.41
N GLY A 201 -28.65 -5.39 6.59
CA GLY A 201 -29.57 -4.67 7.48
C GLY A 201 -31.05 -4.69 7.02
N ILE A 202 -31.33 -4.82 5.71
CA ILE A 202 -32.70 -4.94 5.18
C ILE A 202 -33.30 -6.35 5.44
N LYS A 203 -32.47 -7.37 5.68
CA LYS A 203 -32.95 -8.73 5.96
C LYS A 203 -33.29 -8.97 7.44
N GLU A 204 -32.87 -8.07 8.32
CA GLU A 204 -33.11 -8.16 9.77
C GLU A 204 -34.25 -7.25 10.25
N SER A 205 -34.81 -6.38 9.36
CA SER A 205 -36.01 -5.58 9.58
C SER A 205 -37.24 -6.22 8.96
#